data_d946190f5fa24ba1e433c24448732b1f
#
_entry.id   d946190f5fa24ba1e433c24448732b1f
#
_cell.length_a   1.000
_cell.length_b   1.000
_cell.length_c   1.000
_cell.angle_alpha   90.00
_cell.angle_beta   90.00
_cell.angle_gamma   90.00
#
_symmetry.space_group_name_H-M   'P 1'
#
loop_
_entity.id
_entity.type
_entity.pdbx_description
1 polymer ?
#
loop_
_entity_poly.entity_id
_entity_poly.type
_entity_poly.pdbx_seq_one_letter_code
_entity_poly.pdbx_strand_id
1 'polypeptide(L)'
;MEYTGRIIKGVGSFYTLLTDNGEFVCKARGRFRKEGITPVPGDYCRFETGDDGKGCITEILTRKNLLIRPAAANIDKLMIVLSSSLPRPDYCLADKLIMQCELSDITPVILLNKCDEMDRETYEAALAQYKAVSYTHLRAHETVLDL
;
A
#
# COMPACT_ATOMS: atom_id res chain seq x y z
N MET A 1 -21.17 18.92 -9.60
CA MET A 1 -19.92 18.93 -10.42
C MET A 1 -19.26 17.58 -10.30
N GLU A 2 -18.69 17.08 -11.39
CA GLU A 2 -17.96 15.80 -11.41
C GLU A 2 -16.47 16.06 -11.21
N TYR A 3 -15.84 15.26 -10.36
CA TYR A 3 -14.42 15.34 -10.02
C TYR A 3 -13.77 13.96 -10.12
N THR A 4 -12.46 13.94 -10.31
CA THR A 4 -11.65 12.73 -10.21
C THR A 4 -10.75 12.85 -9.00
N GLY A 5 -10.62 11.76 -8.22
CA GLY A 5 -9.78 11.73 -7.03
C GLY A 5 -9.26 10.33 -6.74
N ARG A 6 -8.24 10.26 -5.88
CA ARG A 6 -7.66 9.00 -5.39
C ARG A 6 -8.13 8.74 -3.97
N ILE A 7 -8.61 7.54 -3.70
CA ILE A 7 -8.97 7.13 -2.34
C ILE A 7 -7.70 6.97 -1.52
N ILE A 8 -7.60 7.73 -0.43
CA ILE A 8 -6.46 7.66 0.51
C ILE A 8 -6.86 6.95 1.82
N LYS A 9 -8.15 6.91 2.14
CA LYS A 9 -8.65 6.28 3.37
C LYS A 9 -10.09 5.81 3.18
N GLY A 10 -10.41 4.65 3.77
CA GLY A 10 -11.78 4.14 3.86
C GLY A 10 -12.11 3.78 5.31
N VAL A 11 -13.24 4.28 5.84
CA VAL A 11 -13.75 3.95 7.18
C VAL A 11 -15.25 3.67 7.07
N GLY A 12 -15.64 2.44 7.30
CA GLY A 12 -17.02 2.01 7.13
C GLY A 12 -17.51 2.20 5.70
N SER A 13 -18.49 3.07 5.49
CA SER A 13 -19.03 3.42 4.15
C SER A 13 -18.54 4.77 3.61
N PHE A 14 -17.60 5.41 4.30
CA PHE A 14 -17.03 6.69 3.93
C PHE A 14 -15.60 6.52 3.41
N TYR A 15 -15.30 7.26 2.35
CA TYR A 15 -14.00 7.25 1.69
C TYR A 15 -13.47 8.69 1.61
N THR A 16 -12.24 8.90 2.01
CA THR A 16 -11.56 10.18 1.82
C THR A 16 -10.81 10.12 0.49
N LEU A 17 -11.09 11.05 -0.38
CA LEU A 17 -10.50 11.19 -1.71
C LEU A 17 -9.59 12.40 -1.72
N LEU A 18 -8.40 12.21 -2.23
CA LEU A 18 -7.44 13.29 -2.51
C LEU A 18 -7.61 13.72 -3.97
N THR A 19 -7.74 15.04 -4.17
CA THR A 19 -7.82 15.71 -5.48
C THR A 19 -6.86 16.89 -5.50
N ASP A 20 -6.68 17.51 -6.65
CA ASP A 20 -5.91 18.76 -6.78
C ASP A 20 -6.52 19.92 -5.98
N ASN A 21 -7.81 19.86 -5.69
CA ASN A 21 -8.55 20.88 -4.92
C ASN A 21 -8.67 20.57 -3.41
N GLY A 22 -7.96 19.54 -2.93
CA GLY A 22 -7.98 19.11 -1.53
C GLY A 22 -8.71 17.78 -1.31
N GLU A 23 -9.08 17.53 -0.05
CA GLU A 23 -9.69 16.27 0.37
C GLU A 23 -11.22 16.38 0.38
N PHE A 24 -11.88 15.34 -0.11
CA PHE A 24 -13.33 15.19 -0.09
C PHE A 24 -13.74 13.90 0.60
N VAL A 25 -14.77 13.98 1.44
CA VAL A 25 -15.36 12.78 2.07
C VAL A 25 -16.58 12.34 1.26
N CYS A 26 -16.51 11.14 0.72
CA CYS A 26 -17.52 10.59 -0.19
C CYS A 26 -18.10 9.28 0.34
N LYS A 27 -19.33 8.99 -0.06
CA LYS A 27 -19.93 7.65 0.08
C LYS A 27 -19.87 6.91 -1.25
N ALA A 28 -19.72 5.60 -1.19
CA ALA A 28 -19.86 4.76 -2.39
C ALA A 28 -21.38 4.52 -2.70
N ARG A 29 -21.75 4.59 -3.98
CA ARG A 29 -23.12 4.21 -4.41
C ARG A 29 -23.38 2.74 -4.10
N GLY A 30 -24.61 2.41 -3.72
CA GLY A 30 -25.02 1.04 -3.38
C GLY A 30 -24.85 0.01 -4.51
N ARG A 31 -24.75 0.46 -5.78
CA ARG A 31 -24.50 -0.41 -6.93
C ARG A 31 -23.17 -1.17 -6.82
N PHE A 32 -22.10 -0.57 -6.26
CA PHE A 32 -20.80 -1.22 -6.12
C PHE A 32 -20.90 -2.49 -5.27
N ARG A 33 -21.73 -2.45 -4.20
CA ARG A 33 -21.99 -3.64 -3.38
C ARG A 33 -22.70 -4.74 -4.16
N LYS A 34 -23.62 -4.37 -5.07
CA LYS A 34 -24.32 -5.34 -5.93
C LYS A 34 -23.41 -5.94 -6.99
N GLU A 35 -22.46 -5.16 -7.49
CA GLU A 35 -21.46 -5.58 -8.48
C GLU A 35 -20.27 -6.30 -7.84
N GLY A 36 -20.24 -6.46 -6.50
CA GLY A 36 -19.13 -7.09 -5.78
C GLY A 36 -17.84 -6.25 -5.76
N ILE A 37 -17.92 -4.98 -6.13
CA ILE A 37 -16.77 -4.07 -6.16
C ILE A 37 -16.69 -3.34 -4.83
N THR A 38 -15.58 -3.51 -4.12
CA THR A 38 -15.28 -2.76 -2.91
C THR A 38 -14.23 -1.70 -3.22
N PRO A 39 -14.52 -0.40 -2.99
CA PRO A 39 -13.51 0.64 -3.11
C PRO A 39 -12.43 0.43 -2.04
N VAL A 40 -11.17 0.59 -2.44
CA VAL A 40 -10.01 0.42 -1.54
C VAL A 40 -9.05 1.61 -1.64
N PRO A 41 -8.20 1.86 -0.65
CA PRO A 41 -7.14 2.85 -0.77
C PRO A 41 -6.31 2.63 -2.04
N GLY A 42 -5.98 3.71 -2.73
CA GLY A 42 -5.26 3.68 -4.00
C GLY A 42 -6.16 3.69 -5.24
N ASP A 43 -7.46 3.41 -5.12
CA ASP A 43 -8.38 3.52 -6.25
C ASP A 43 -8.48 4.95 -6.76
N TYR A 44 -8.42 5.10 -8.07
CA TYR A 44 -8.88 6.31 -8.74
C TYR A 44 -10.37 6.20 -9.03
N CYS A 45 -11.11 7.23 -8.74
CA CYS A 45 -12.54 7.23 -8.93
C CYS A 45 -13.09 8.59 -9.38
N ARG A 46 -14.24 8.56 -10.03
CA ARG A 46 -15.07 9.75 -10.27
C ARG A 46 -16.08 9.88 -9.15
N PHE A 47 -16.35 11.11 -8.77
CA PHE A 47 -17.35 11.42 -7.76
C PHE A 47 -18.04 12.74 -8.05
N GLU A 48 -19.24 12.88 -7.56
CA GLU A 48 -20.04 14.09 -7.63
C GLU A 48 -20.21 14.67 -6.23
N THR A 49 -20.18 16.00 -6.11
CA THR A 49 -20.52 16.68 -4.85
C THR A 49 -21.94 17.24 -4.95
N GLY A 50 -22.73 17.01 -3.90
CA GLY A 50 -24.02 17.66 -3.73
C GLY A 50 -23.88 19.06 -3.13
N ASP A 51 -24.99 19.78 -3.05
CA ASP A 51 -25.07 21.13 -2.47
C ASP A 51 -24.78 21.11 -0.95
N ASP A 52 -24.90 19.96 -0.32
CA ASP A 52 -24.56 19.72 1.10
C ASP A 52 -23.07 19.46 1.36
N GLY A 53 -22.22 19.58 0.34
CA GLY A 53 -20.78 19.35 0.40
C GLY A 53 -20.37 17.87 0.55
N LYS A 54 -21.33 16.94 0.55
CA LYS A 54 -21.06 15.50 0.60
C LYS A 54 -20.83 14.94 -0.78
N GLY A 55 -19.76 14.17 -0.92
CA GLY A 55 -19.42 13.51 -2.17
C GLY A 55 -20.07 12.12 -2.31
N CYS A 56 -20.31 11.72 -3.54
CA CYS A 56 -20.77 10.38 -3.88
C CYS A 56 -19.91 9.80 -5.01
N ILE A 57 -19.22 8.69 -4.74
CA ILE A 57 -18.43 7.98 -5.75
C ILE A 57 -19.39 7.39 -6.78
N THR A 58 -19.18 7.79 -8.02
CA THR A 58 -20.01 7.38 -9.17
C THR A 58 -19.38 6.25 -9.95
N GLU A 59 -18.04 6.21 -10.03
CA GLU A 59 -17.29 5.23 -10.80
C GLU A 59 -15.93 4.96 -10.15
N ILE A 60 -15.48 3.70 -10.20
CA ILE A 60 -14.11 3.31 -9.89
C ILE A 60 -13.41 3.04 -11.22
N LEU A 61 -12.30 3.74 -11.46
CA LEU A 61 -11.54 3.60 -12.68
C LEU A 61 -10.77 2.28 -12.71
N THR A 62 -10.34 1.87 -13.89
CA THR A 62 -9.60 0.63 -14.08
C THR A 62 -8.35 0.60 -13.20
N ARG A 63 -8.20 -0.47 -12.43
CA ARG A 63 -7.06 -0.72 -11.56
C ARG A 63 -5.88 -1.26 -12.37
N LYS A 64 -4.69 -0.77 -12.10
CA LYS A 64 -3.44 -1.39 -12.57
C LYS A 64 -3.24 -2.76 -11.91
N ASN A 65 -3.43 -2.80 -10.59
CA ASN A 65 -3.34 -4.00 -9.76
C ASN A 65 -4.18 -3.84 -8.49
N LEU A 66 -4.36 -4.95 -7.77
CA LEU A 66 -5.12 -5.00 -6.52
C LEU A 66 -4.47 -6.01 -5.58
N LEU A 67 -4.08 -5.57 -4.38
CA LEU A 67 -3.78 -6.44 -3.26
C LEU A 67 -5.03 -6.69 -2.42
N ILE A 68 -5.21 -7.93 -1.97
CA ILE A 68 -6.33 -8.33 -1.11
C ILE A 68 -6.01 -8.08 0.36
N ARG A 69 -4.77 -8.34 0.77
CA ARG A 69 -4.29 -8.13 2.14
C ARG A 69 -2.84 -7.65 2.12
N PRO A 70 -2.60 -6.39 2.54
CA PRO A 70 -3.57 -5.34 2.83
C PRO A 70 -4.37 -4.96 1.58
N ALA A 71 -5.66 -4.58 1.76
CA ALA A 71 -6.50 -4.18 0.63
C ALA A 71 -6.04 -2.82 0.10
N ALA A 72 -5.46 -2.81 -1.09
CA ALA A 72 -5.00 -1.58 -1.74
C ALA A 72 -4.89 -1.78 -3.27
N ALA A 73 -5.10 -0.72 -4.04
CA ALA A 73 -5.06 -0.75 -5.50
C ALA A 73 -4.01 0.23 -6.06
N ASN A 74 -3.64 0.03 -7.32
CA ASN A 74 -2.73 0.91 -8.07
C ASN A 74 -1.38 1.12 -7.34
N ILE A 75 -0.78 0.00 -6.93
CA ILE A 75 0.47 -0.04 -6.17
C ILE A 75 1.62 -0.21 -7.15
N ASP A 76 2.63 0.65 -7.06
CA ASP A 76 3.87 0.52 -7.82
C ASP A 76 4.93 -0.27 -7.04
N LYS A 77 5.01 -0.05 -5.71
CA LYS A 77 5.99 -0.70 -4.85
C LYS A 77 5.36 -1.13 -3.53
N LEU A 78 5.69 -2.33 -3.06
CA LEU A 78 5.34 -2.83 -1.74
C LEU A 78 6.60 -2.89 -0.86
N MET A 79 6.61 -2.10 0.21
CA MET A 79 7.68 -2.13 1.20
C MET A 79 7.40 -3.23 2.23
N ILE A 80 8.24 -4.25 2.25
CA ILE A 80 8.20 -5.38 3.18
C ILE A 80 9.23 -5.11 4.27
N VAL A 81 8.75 -4.73 5.46
CA VAL A 81 9.62 -4.39 6.59
C VAL A 81 9.84 -5.64 7.45
N LEU A 82 11.10 -6.06 7.55
CA LEU A 82 11.55 -7.17 8.39
C LEU A 82 12.35 -6.61 9.58
N SER A 83 12.06 -7.12 10.78
CA SER A 83 12.93 -6.85 11.93
C SER A 83 14.17 -7.72 11.82
N SER A 84 15.34 -7.16 12.11
CA SER A 84 16.59 -7.91 12.14
C SER A 84 16.79 -8.69 13.44
N SER A 85 16.05 -8.32 14.50
CA SER A 85 16.18 -8.91 15.83
C SER A 85 14.85 -9.45 16.36
N LEU A 86 14.27 -8.78 17.35
CA LEU A 86 12.99 -9.15 17.95
C LEU A 86 11.86 -8.18 17.52
N PRO A 87 10.69 -8.69 17.10
CA PRO A 87 10.38 -10.11 16.87
C PRO A 87 11.21 -10.70 15.73
N ARG A 88 11.49 -12.01 15.79
CA ARG A 88 12.25 -12.69 14.72
C ARG A 88 11.59 -12.48 13.36
N PRO A 89 12.38 -12.21 12.31
CA PRO A 89 11.84 -12.00 10.98
C PRO A 89 11.11 -13.23 10.46
N ASP A 90 9.91 -13.05 9.94
CA ASP A 90 9.18 -14.11 9.26
C ASP A 90 9.53 -14.09 7.75
N TYR A 91 10.61 -14.78 7.42
CA TYR A 91 11.06 -14.90 6.03
C TYR A 91 10.05 -15.60 5.13
N CYS A 92 9.30 -16.57 5.67
CA CYS A 92 8.25 -17.26 4.90
C CYS A 92 7.11 -16.31 4.50
N LEU A 93 6.74 -15.39 5.38
CA LEU A 93 5.78 -14.33 5.05
C LEU A 93 6.34 -13.38 4.01
N ALA A 94 7.63 -12.99 4.13
CA ALA A 94 8.28 -12.14 3.15
C ALA A 94 8.28 -12.76 1.76
N ASP A 95 8.66 -14.03 1.65
CA ASP A 95 8.69 -14.76 0.38
C ASP A 95 7.29 -14.85 -0.26
N LYS A 96 6.25 -15.09 0.55
CA LYS A 96 4.86 -15.08 0.06
C LYS A 96 4.43 -13.71 -0.46
N LEU A 97 4.83 -12.62 0.22
CA LEU A 97 4.53 -11.25 -0.21
C LEU A 97 5.30 -10.92 -1.50
N ILE A 98 6.56 -11.32 -1.63
CA ILE A 98 7.35 -11.16 -2.84
C ILE A 98 6.65 -11.87 -4.02
N MET A 99 6.26 -13.12 -3.84
CA MET A 99 5.57 -13.88 -4.87
C MET A 99 4.22 -13.23 -5.26
N GLN A 100 3.49 -12.69 -4.30
CA GLN A 100 2.25 -11.97 -4.57
C GLN A 100 2.51 -10.67 -5.35
N CYS A 101 3.60 -9.97 -5.07
CA CYS A 101 4.03 -8.78 -5.84
C CYS A 101 4.31 -9.13 -7.29
N GLU A 102 5.05 -10.21 -7.54
CA GLU A 102 5.34 -10.69 -8.89
C GLU A 102 4.08 -11.00 -9.70
N LEU A 103 3.13 -11.74 -9.07
CA LEU A 103 1.86 -12.08 -9.70
C LEU A 103 0.97 -10.86 -9.99
N SER A 104 1.24 -9.74 -9.35
CA SER A 104 0.43 -8.51 -9.44
C SER A 104 1.13 -7.36 -10.15
N ASP A 105 2.32 -7.58 -10.73
CA ASP A 105 3.16 -6.53 -11.35
C ASP A 105 3.45 -5.37 -10.37
N ILE A 106 3.83 -5.73 -9.13
CA ILE A 106 4.23 -4.81 -8.08
C ILE A 106 5.70 -5.04 -7.78
N THR A 107 6.49 -3.98 -7.67
CA THR A 107 7.90 -4.10 -7.29
C THR A 107 8.03 -4.28 -5.77
N PRO A 108 8.50 -5.43 -5.25
CA PRO A 108 8.76 -5.59 -3.84
C PRO A 108 10.04 -4.84 -3.43
N VAL A 109 10.01 -4.22 -2.25
CA VAL A 109 11.15 -3.55 -1.64
C VAL A 109 11.30 -4.08 -0.22
N ILE A 110 12.44 -4.73 0.07
CA ILE A 110 12.70 -5.26 1.41
C ILE A 110 13.47 -4.24 2.23
N LEU A 111 12.97 -3.98 3.42
CA LEU A 111 13.60 -3.12 4.42
C LEU A 111 13.95 -3.95 5.65
N LEU A 112 15.22 -3.99 6.02
CA LEU A 112 15.64 -4.50 7.32
C LEU A 112 15.65 -3.35 8.34
N ASN A 113 14.85 -3.50 9.38
CA ASN A 113 14.78 -2.55 10.48
C ASN A 113 15.56 -3.08 11.70
N LYS A 114 16.05 -2.20 12.56
CA LYS A 114 16.86 -2.51 13.77
C LYS A 114 18.19 -3.18 13.44
N CYS A 115 18.84 -2.77 12.36
CA CYS A 115 20.13 -3.36 11.96
C CYS A 115 21.29 -3.04 12.93
N ASP A 116 21.11 -2.07 13.82
CA ASP A 116 21.97 -1.75 14.95
C ASP A 116 22.08 -2.90 15.98
N GLU A 117 21.04 -3.75 16.04
CA GLU A 117 21.02 -4.93 16.92
C GLU A 117 21.61 -6.19 16.25
N MET A 118 22.01 -6.12 14.95
CA MET A 118 22.62 -7.22 14.21
C MET A 118 24.14 -7.20 14.27
N ASP A 119 24.72 -8.40 14.34
CA ASP A 119 26.13 -8.55 13.99
C ASP A 119 26.31 -8.41 12.47
N ARG A 120 27.52 -8.02 12.07
CA ARG A 120 27.85 -7.73 10.66
C ARG A 120 27.70 -8.95 9.75
N GLU A 121 28.03 -10.14 10.24
CA GLU A 121 27.98 -11.37 9.46
C GLU A 121 26.52 -11.74 9.13
N THR A 122 25.63 -11.69 10.11
CA THR A 122 24.19 -11.92 9.93
C THR A 122 23.57 -10.90 8.99
N TYR A 123 23.97 -9.63 9.10
CA TYR A 123 23.50 -8.58 8.18
C TYR A 123 23.95 -8.85 6.73
N GLU A 124 25.22 -9.17 6.50
CA GLU A 124 25.74 -9.45 5.16
C GLU A 124 25.10 -10.71 4.55
N ALA A 125 24.83 -11.75 5.36
CA ALA A 125 24.12 -12.95 4.92
C ALA A 125 22.67 -12.65 4.49
N ALA A 126 21.91 -11.91 5.27
CA ALA A 126 20.56 -11.48 4.93
C ALA A 126 20.55 -10.62 3.65
N LEU A 127 21.53 -9.70 3.53
CA LEU A 127 21.71 -8.88 2.36
C LEU A 127 21.97 -9.71 1.10
N ALA A 128 22.85 -10.71 1.20
CA ALA A 128 23.22 -11.58 0.08
C ALA A 128 22.02 -12.42 -0.37
N GLN A 129 21.23 -12.96 0.54
CA GLN A 129 20.05 -13.76 0.25
C GLN A 129 19.05 -12.99 -0.61
N TYR A 130 18.75 -11.74 -0.27
CA TYR A 130 17.76 -10.96 -1.01
C TYR A 130 18.33 -10.25 -2.24
N LYS A 131 19.61 -9.89 -2.26
CA LYS A 131 20.28 -9.38 -3.48
C LYS A 131 20.29 -10.38 -4.62
N ALA A 132 20.44 -11.66 -4.30
CA ALA A 132 20.47 -12.73 -5.32
C ALA A 132 19.15 -12.87 -6.10
N VAL A 133 18.03 -12.41 -5.55
CA VAL A 133 16.70 -12.45 -6.17
C VAL A 133 16.27 -11.12 -6.80
N SER A 134 17.19 -10.18 -7.03
CA SER A 134 16.97 -8.89 -7.73
C SER A 134 16.01 -7.89 -7.08
N TYR A 135 15.59 -8.09 -5.83
CA TYR A 135 14.56 -7.26 -5.16
C TYR A 135 15.09 -6.36 -4.05
N THR A 136 16.30 -5.83 -4.18
CA THR A 136 16.90 -5.18 -3.04
C THR A 136 17.12 -3.69 -3.16
N HIS A 137 16.42 -2.98 -2.30
CA HIS A 137 16.98 -1.84 -1.59
C HIS A 137 16.97 -2.18 -0.10
N LEU A 138 18.02 -2.89 0.38
CA LEU A 138 18.27 -3.05 1.79
C LEU A 138 18.86 -1.75 2.31
N ARG A 139 18.15 -1.08 3.16
CA ARG A 139 18.65 0.08 3.89
C ARG A 139 18.48 -0.18 5.38
N ALA A 140 19.60 -0.29 6.07
CA ALA A 140 19.64 -0.05 7.49
C ALA A 140 19.27 1.43 7.71
N HIS A 141 18.22 1.72 8.44
CA HIS A 141 17.93 3.07 8.85
C HIS A 141 17.96 3.13 10.37
N GLU A 142 18.96 3.80 10.88
CA GLU A 142 18.85 4.47 12.17
C GLU A 142 17.86 5.61 11.96
N THR A 143 16.73 5.58 12.66
CA THR A 143 15.87 6.75 12.77
C THR A 143 16.54 7.67 13.78
N VAL A 144 17.48 8.48 13.33
CA VAL A 144 17.90 9.65 14.09
C VAL A 144 16.75 10.63 14.00
N LEU A 145 15.92 10.66 15.01
CA LEU A 145 15.07 11.80 15.29
C LEU A 145 15.99 12.89 15.85
N ASP A 146 16.55 13.69 14.98
CA ASP A 146 17.06 14.99 15.38
C ASP A 146 15.84 15.87 15.70
N LEU A 147 15.63 16.07 17.00
CA LEU A 147 14.76 17.09 17.55
C LEU A 147 15.41 18.47 17.48
#